data_700a693943f72a255ae65d3e9f539793
#
_entry.id   700a693943f72a255ae65d3e9f539793
#
_cell.length_a   1.000
_cell.length_b   1.000
_cell.length_c   1.000
_cell.angle_alpha   90.00
_cell.angle_beta   90.00
_cell.angle_gamma   90.00
#
_symmetry.space_group_name_H-M   'P 1'
#
loop_
_entity.id
_entity.type
_entity.pdbx_description
1 polymer ?
#
loop_
_entity_poly.entity_id
_entity_poly.type
_entity_poly.pdbx_seq_one_letter_code
_entity_poly.pdbx_strand_id
1 'polypeptide(L)'
;MIIVDTNVLVYLLIAGDCTPQAQALYASDPDWRSEAFVLIELSNVLATYRRRGGLSGQQSESLLAQAAAHLRGLLNVPNLQALRYADRYGVSAYDARFLAAADALGGKLVTEDAKLRGAAPALTRSLEQALAA
;
A
#
# COMPACT_ATOMS: atom_id res chain seq x y z
N MET A 1 -13.89 -2.66 -3.01
CA MET A 1 -12.63 -3.12 -2.38
C MET A 1 -11.44 -2.54 -3.12
N ILE A 2 -10.56 -1.86 -2.42
CA ILE A 2 -9.33 -1.26 -2.94
C ILE A 2 -8.16 -1.91 -2.22
N ILE A 3 -7.18 -2.40 -2.96
CA ILE A 3 -5.99 -3.03 -2.40
C ILE A 3 -4.82 -2.08 -2.64
N VAL A 4 -4.12 -1.68 -1.59
CA VAL A 4 -3.11 -0.63 -1.65
C VAL A 4 -1.75 -1.13 -1.18
N ASP A 5 -0.69 -0.55 -1.75
CA ASP A 5 0.66 -0.68 -1.19
C ASP A 5 0.91 0.41 -0.14
N THR A 6 2.09 0.39 0.44
CA THR A 6 2.46 1.32 1.51
C THR A 6 2.42 2.77 1.06
N ASN A 7 2.90 3.08 -0.15
CA ASN A 7 2.99 4.46 -0.62
C ASN A 7 1.61 5.08 -0.84
N VAL A 8 0.65 4.31 -1.35
CA VAL A 8 -0.72 4.82 -1.53
C VAL A 8 -1.36 5.13 -0.17
N LEU A 9 -1.12 4.31 0.84
CA LEU A 9 -1.56 4.58 2.20
C LEU A 9 -0.89 5.85 2.77
N VAL A 10 0.41 6.02 2.52
CA VAL A 10 1.14 7.24 2.91
C VAL A 10 0.55 8.47 2.25
N TYR A 11 0.21 8.41 0.96
CA TYR A 11 -0.42 9.53 0.25
C TYR A 11 -1.74 9.96 0.89
N LEU A 12 -2.51 9.01 1.39
CA LEU A 12 -3.75 9.32 2.08
C LEU A 12 -3.52 10.05 3.42
N LEU A 13 -2.47 9.66 4.14
CA LEU A 13 -2.27 10.08 5.54
C LEU A 13 -1.34 11.29 5.70
N ILE A 14 -0.39 11.47 4.80
CA ILE A 14 0.63 12.53 4.86
C ILE A 14 0.50 13.39 3.61
N ALA A 15 0.23 14.68 3.79
CA ALA A 15 -0.01 15.63 2.70
C ALA A 15 1.15 15.66 1.69
N GLY A 16 0.82 15.54 0.41
CA GLY A 16 1.74 15.56 -0.71
C GLY A 16 0.99 15.61 -2.04
N ASP A 17 1.72 15.47 -3.15
CA ASP A 17 1.16 15.66 -4.49
C ASP A 17 0.08 14.63 -4.85
N CYS A 18 0.17 13.43 -4.34
CA CYS A 18 -0.79 12.35 -4.62
C CYS A 18 -1.94 12.29 -3.60
N THR A 19 -1.94 13.10 -2.56
CA THR A 19 -2.97 13.09 -1.52
C THR A 19 -4.36 13.34 -2.06
N PRO A 20 -4.61 14.33 -2.95
CA PRO A 20 -5.96 14.53 -3.48
C PRO A 20 -6.52 13.30 -4.20
N GLN A 21 -5.71 12.61 -4.97
CA GLN A 21 -6.11 11.38 -5.65
C GLN A 21 -6.40 10.24 -4.67
N ALA A 22 -5.55 10.05 -3.66
CA ALA A 22 -5.75 9.05 -2.63
C ALA A 22 -7.02 9.31 -1.82
N GLN A 23 -7.27 10.57 -1.47
CA GLN A 23 -8.51 10.98 -0.79
C GLN A 23 -9.75 10.73 -1.63
N ALA A 24 -9.71 11.05 -2.92
CA ALA A 24 -10.80 10.79 -3.86
C ALA A 24 -11.09 9.29 -3.97
N LEU A 25 -10.05 8.47 -4.02
CA LEU A 25 -10.20 7.01 -4.08
C LEU A 25 -10.83 6.46 -2.80
N TYR A 26 -10.37 6.94 -1.64
CA TYR A 26 -10.94 6.55 -0.35
C TYR A 26 -12.41 6.98 -0.23
N ALA A 27 -12.74 8.17 -0.71
CA ALA A 27 -14.13 8.66 -0.70
C ALA A 27 -15.04 7.83 -1.61
N SER A 28 -14.51 7.34 -2.74
CA SER A 28 -15.29 6.52 -3.67
C SER A 28 -15.53 5.09 -3.17
N ASP A 29 -14.53 4.53 -2.48
CA ASP A 29 -14.61 3.19 -1.89
C ASP A 29 -13.69 3.11 -0.66
N PRO A 30 -14.24 3.18 0.56
CA PRO A 30 -13.45 3.14 1.79
C PRO A 30 -13.06 1.72 2.22
N ASP A 31 -13.44 0.69 1.50
CA ASP A 31 -13.02 -0.70 1.79
C ASP A 31 -11.60 -0.93 1.31
N TRP A 32 -10.64 -0.33 2.01
CA TRP A 32 -9.22 -0.50 1.72
C TRP A 32 -8.63 -1.69 2.44
N ARG A 33 -7.87 -2.48 1.70
CA ARG A 33 -7.20 -3.69 2.19
C ARG A 33 -5.75 -3.70 1.75
N SER A 34 -4.93 -4.49 2.42
CA SER A 34 -3.53 -4.65 2.09
C SER A 34 -2.97 -5.95 2.68
N GLU A 35 -1.69 -6.17 2.46
CA GLU A 35 -0.92 -7.21 3.14
C GLU A 35 -0.40 -6.65 4.47
N ALA A 36 -0.25 -7.50 5.49
CA ALA A 36 0.13 -7.09 6.84
C ALA A 36 1.47 -6.34 6.90
N PHE A 37 2.36 -6.57 5.93
CA PHE A 37 3.64 -5.87 5.83
C PHE A 37 3.49 -4.36 5.63
N VAL A 38 2.33 -3.88 5.16
CA VAL A 38 2.06 -2.45 4.97
C VAL A 38 2.29 -1.63 6.24
N LEU A 39 1.91 -2.16 7.40
CA LEU A 39 2.10 -1.45 8.67
C LEU A 39 3.54 -1.48 9.14
N ILE A 40 4.29 -2.52 8.79
CA ILE A 40 5.74 -2.59 9.07
C ILE A 40 6.47 -1.53 8.26
N GLU A 41 6.20 -1.44 6.97
CA GLU A 41 6.81 -0.43 6.10
C GLU A 41 6.37 0.99 6.50
N LEU A 42 5.10 1.18 6.81
CA LEU A 42 4.60 2.47 7.28
C LEU A 42 5.30 2.91 8.56
N SER A 43 5.50 2.00 9.51
CA SER A 43 6.25 2.30 10.74
C SER A 43 7.64 2.85 10.43
N ASN A 44 8.32 2.28 9.44
CA ASN A 44 9.63 2.77 9.01
C ASN A 44 9.55 4.14 8.33
N VAL A 45 8.54 4.38 7.50
CA VAL A 45 8.30 5.70 6.88
C VAL A 45 8.09 6.75 7.97
N LEU A 46 7.23 6.47 8.95
CA LEU A 46 6.95 7.39 10.05
C LEU A 46 8.19 7.64 10.92
N ALA A 47 8.96 6.61 11.21
CA ALA A 47 10.22 6.74 11.94
C ALA A 47 11.22 7.64 11.19
N THR A 48 11.27 7.54 9.87
CA THR A 48 12.12 8.39 9.03
C THR A 48 11.68 9.86 9.09
N TYR A 49 10.39 10.13 8.96
CA TYR A 49 9.84 11.49 9.11
C TYR A 49 10.14 12.05 10.50
N ARG A 50 10.00 11.23 11.53
CA ARG A 50 10.28 11.64 12.92
C ARG A 50 11.74 12.03 13.11
N ARG A 51 12.68 11.22 12.59
CA ARG A 51 14.12 11.51 12.70
C ARG A 51 14.52 12.79 11.98
N ARG A 52 13.85 13.09 10.86
CA ARG A 52 14.11 14.28 10.04
C ARG A 52 13.36 15.52 10.55
N GLY A 53 12.58 15.41 11.61
CA GLY A 53 11.82 16.52 12.19
C GLY A 53 10.55 16.88 11.46
N GLY A 54 10.10 16.05 10.49
CA GLY A 54 8.85 16.29 9.75
C GLY A 54 7.59 15.96 10.52
N LEU A 55 7.70 15.15 11.56
CA LEU A 55 6.61 14.74 12.45
C LEU A 55 7.08 14.73 13.90
N SER A 56 6.19 15.07 14.84
CA SER A 56 6.43 14.79 16.25
C SER A 56 6.23 13.30 16.56
N GLY A 57 6.70 12.85 17.72
CA GLY A 57 6.45 11.47 18.17
C GLY A 57 4.96 11.17 18.28
N GLN A 58 4.19 12.10 18.82
CA GLN A 58 2.73 11.97 18.97
C GLN A 58 2.02 11.92 17.61
N GLN A 59 2.43 12.74 16.65
CA GLN A 59 1.88 12.71 15.30
C GLN A 59 2.16 11.38 14.61
N SER A 60 3.37 10.85 14.75
CA SER A 60 3.75 9.55 14.17
C SER A 60 2.89 8.41 14.72
N GLU A 61 2.69 8.36 16.04
CA GLU A 61 1.86 7.35 16.68
C GLU A 61 0.40 7.49 16.28
N SER A 62 -0.12 8.71 16.18
CA SER A 62 -1.49 8.97 15.73
C SER A 62 -1.72 8.52 14.28
N LEU A 63 -0.77 8.80 13.39
CA LEU A 63 -0.87 8.38 11.99
C LEU A 63 -0.83 6.87 11.84
N LEU A 64 -0.02 6.17 12.63
CA LEU A 64 0.00 4.70 12.62
C LEU A 64 -1.36 4.14 13.06
N ALA A 65 -1.96 4.70 14.10
CA ALA A 65 -3.28 4.29 14.57
C ALA A 65 -4.36 4.57 13.53
N GLN A 66 -4.31 5.72 12.85
CA GLN A 66 -5.22 6.06 11.77
C GLN A 66 -5.10 5.08 10.60
N ALA A 67 -3.89 4.73 10.20
CA ALA A 67 -3.64 3.76 9.14
C ALA A 67 -4.30 2.41 9.45
N ALA A 68 -4.09 1.90 10.65
CA ALA A 68 -4.69 0.65 11.08
C ALA A 68 -6.22 0.71 11.06
N ALA A 69 -6.80 1.86 11.43
CA ALA A 69 -8.25 2.07 11.40
C ALA A 69 -8.83 2.20 9.99
N HIS A 70 -8.06 2.73 9.03
CA HIS A 70 -8.50 2.88 7.64
C HIS A 70 -8.50 1.55 6.88
N LEU A 71 -7.69 0.59 7.29
CA LEU A 71 -7.58 -0.70 6.62
C LEU A 71 -8.62 -1.67 7.17
N ARG A 72 -9.52 -2.14 6.31
CA ARG A 72 -10.59 -3.06 6.69
C ARG A 72 -10.16 -4.52 6.70
N GLY A 73 -9.02 -4.83 6.08
CA GLY A 73 -8.48 -6.17 6.10
C GLY A 73 -7.00 -6.19 5.77
N LEU A 74 -6.28 -7.05 6.46
CA LEU A 74 -4.86 -7.30 6.24
C LEU A 74 -4.67 -8.79 6.01
N LEU A 75 -4.12 -9.16 4.84
CA LEU A 75 -3.71 -10.53 4.58
C LEU A 75 -2.30 -10.73 5.10
N ASN A 76 -2.05 -11.91 5.62
CA ASN A 76 -0.70 -12.34 5.98
C ASN A 76 -0.26 -13.42 4.98
N VAL A 77 0.41 -13.00 3.91
CA VAL A 77 0.89 -13.90 2.85
C VAL A 77 2.00 -14.79 3.39
N PRO A 78 1.90 -16.13 3.22
CA PRO A 78 2.98 -17.03 3.63
C PRO A 78 4.30 -16.70 2.94
N ASN A 79 5.41 -16.85 3.68
CA ASN A 79 6.74 -16.52 3.16
C ASN A 79 7.08 -17.30 1.87
N LEU A 80 6.70 -18.57 1.79
CA LEU A 80 6.93 -19.38 0.60
C LEU A 80 6.18 -18.84 -0.61
N GLN A 81 4.94 -18.39 -0.42
CA GLN A 81 4.15 -17.80 -1.50
C GLN A 81 4.75 -16.46 -1.95
N ALA A 82 5.21 -15.64 -1.01
CA ALA A 82 5.89 -14.39 -1.34
C ALA A 82 7.14 -14.65 -2.18
N LEU A 83 7.93 -15.67 -1.82
CA LEU A 83 9.11 -16.05 -2.57
C LEU A 83 8.76 -16.52 -3.99
N ARG A 84 7.72 -17.32 -4.14
CA ARG A 84 7.26 -17.81 -5.46
C ARG A 84 6.77 -16.65 -6.35
N TYR A 85 6.06 -15.69 -5.81
CA TYR A 85 5.62 -14.50 -6.55
C TYR A 85 6.80 -13.60 -6.92
N ALA A 86 7.79 -13.47 -6.03
CA ALA A 86 9.02 -12.74 -6.33
C ALA A 86 9.76 -13.32 -7.54
N ASP A 87 9.89 -14.64 -7.58
CA ASP A 87 10.50 -15.33 -8.71
C ASP A 87 9.68 -15.15 -9.99
N ARG A 88 8.36 -15.31 -9.90
CA ARG A 88 7.48 -15.24 -11.06
C ARG A 88 7.52 -13.85 -11.72
N TYR A 89 7.52 -12.79 -10.92
CA TYR A 89 7.41 -11.42 -11.43
C TYR A 89 8.74 -10.67 -11.46
N GLY A 90 9.81 -11.26 -10.95
CA GLY A 90 11.12 -10.61 -10.92
C GLY A 90 11.17 -9.37 -10.02
N VAL A 91 10.51 -9.43 -8.88
CA VAL A 91 10.43 -8.34 -7.90
C VAL A 91 10.96 -8.80 -6.54
N SER A 92 11.11 -7.86 -5.60
CA SER A 92 11.49 -8.23 -4.23
C SER A 92 10.39 -9.06 -3.58
N ALA A 93 10.77 -9.87 -2.57
CA ALA A 93 9.79 -10.61 -1.78
C ALA A 93 8.89 -9.68 -0.95
N TYR A 94 9.31 -8.44 -0.71
CA TYR A 94 8.49 -7.43 -0.06
C TYR A 94 7.36 -6.96 -0.98
N ASP A 95 7.68 -6.57 -2.22
CA ASP A 95 6.68 -6.18 -3.23
C ASP A 95 5.78 -7.35 -3.62
N ALA A 96 6.35 -8.55 -3.68
CA ALA A 96 5.63 -9.78 -3.99
C ALA A 96 4.51 -10.07 -2.99
N ARG A 97 4.65 -9.67 -1.72
CA ARG A 97 3.58 -9.83 -0.72
C ARG A 97 2.32 -9.09 -1.12
N PHE A 98 2.49 -7.85 -1.59
CA PHE A 98 1.35 -7.05 -2.04
C PHE A 98 0.69 -7.62 -3.30
N LEU A 99 1.50 -8.11 -4.23
CA LEU A 99 0.98 -8.78 -5.44
C LEU A 99 0.20 -10.04 -5.10
N ALA A 100 0.74 -10.86 -4.22
CA ALA A 100 0.08 -12.10 -3.78
C ALA A 100 -1.22 -11.82 -3.01
N ALA A 101 -1.23 -10.77 -2.18
CA ALA A 101 -2.44 -10.36 -1.48
C ALA A 101 -3.52 -9.89 -2.46
N ALA A 102 -3.17 -9.09 -3.45
CA ALA A 102 -4.10 -8.63 -4.47
C ALA A 102 -4.69 -9.81 -5.26
N ASP A 103 -3.86 -10.75 -5.66
CA ASP A 103 -4.27 -11.95 -6.39
C ASP A 103 -5.22 -12.81 -5.54
N ALA A 104 -4.88 -13.05 -4.26
CA ALA A 104 -5.70 -13.82 -3.35
C ALA A 104 -7.07 -13.17 -3.10
N LEU A 105 -7.15 -11.84 -3.10
CA LEU A 105 -8.39 -11.09 -2.95
C LEU A 105 -9.18 -10.95 -4.26
N GLY A 106 -8.64 -11.42 -5.37
CA GLY A 106 -9.30 -11.33 -6.68
C GLY A 106 -9.34 -9.90 -7.24
N GLY A 107 -8.40 -9.04 -6.83
CA GLY A 107 -8.33 -7.66 -7.26
C GLY A 107 -6.97 -7.27 -7.79
N LYS A 108 -6.76 -5.97 -7.99
CA LYS A 108 -5.49 -5.41 -8.43
C LYS A 108 -4.91 -4.50 -7.36
N LEU A 109 -3.60 -4.55 -7.20
CA LEU A 109 -2.87 -3.66 -6.30
C LEU A 109 -2.82 -2.25 -6.90
N VAL A 110 -3.31 -1.27 -6.16
CA VAL A 110 -3.13 0.15 -6.53
C VAL A 110 -1.75 0.59 -6.08
N THR A 111 -0.92 0.97 -7.04
CA THR A 111 0.46 1.39 -6.79
C THR A 111 0.91 2.42 -7.80
N GLU A 112 1.69 3.41 -7.35
CA GLU A 112 2.34 4.39 -8.22
C GLU A 112 3.77 3.96 -8.62
N ASP A 113 4.23 2.80 -8.17
CA ASP A 113 5.52 2.24 -8.59
C ASP A 113 5.44 1.73 -10.03
N ALA A 114 6.00 2.51 -10.96
CA ALA A 114 5.98 2.17 -12.39
C ALA A 114 6.73 0.88 -12.71
N LYS A 115 7.80 0.56 -11.97
CA LYS A 115 8.55 -0.69 -12.15
C LYS A 115 7.68 -1.88 -11.76
N LEU A 116 6.96 -1.77 -10.65
CA LEU A 116 6.08 -2.84 -10.18
C LEU A 116 4.91 -3.04 -11.15
N ARG A 117 4.31 -1.96 -11.65
CA ARG A 117 3.27 -2.06 -12.68
C ARG A 117 3.78 -2.70 -13.97
N GLY A 118 5.01 -2.37 -14.37
CA GLY A 118 5.64 -2.99 -15.55
C GLY A 118 5.93 -4.47 -15.36
N ALA A 119 6.29 -4.89 -14.15
CA ALA A 119 6.59 -6.28 -13.83
C ALA A 119 5.33 -7.16 -13.73
N ALA A 120 4.22 -6.60 -13.23
CA ALA A 120 2.99 -7.34 -12.98
C ALA A 120 1.75 -6.55 -13.46
N PRO A 121 1.62 -6.28 -14.76
CA PRO A 121 0.51 -5.44 -15.26
C PRO A 121 -0.87 -6.05 -15.02
N ALA A 122 -0.98 -7.37 -14.96
CA ALA A 122 -2.26 -8.03 -14.71
C ALA A 122 -2.73 -7.91 -13.25
N LEU A 123 -1.81 -7.66 -12.32
CA LEU A 123 -2.10 -7.59 -10.88
C LEU A 123 -2.03 -6.17 -10.31
N THR A 124 -1.75 -5.17 -11.14
CA THR A 124 -1.56 -3.80 -10.66
C THR A 124 -2.36 -2.78 -11.46
N ARG A 125 -2.59 -1.63 -10.87
CA ARG A 125 -3.13 -0.44 -11.54
C ARG A 125 -2.63 0.81 -10.83
N SER A 126 -2.59 1.94 -11.53
CA SER A 126 -2.24 3.23 -10.95
C SER A 126 -3.43 3.84 -10.19
N LEU A 127 -3.18 4.90 -9.42
CA LEU A 127 -4.25 5.71 -8.82
C LEU A 127 -5.21 6.24 -9.87
N GLU A 128 -4.67 6.76 -10.98
CA GLU A 128 -5.49 7.27 -12.09
C GLU A 128 -6.42 6.19 -12.64
N GLN A 129 -5.88 5.00 -12.90
CA GLN A 129 -6.68 3.86 -13.38
C GLN A 129 -7.73 3.43 -12.36
N ALA A 130 -7.39 3.41 -11.08
CA ALA A 130 -8.32 3.05 -10.02
C ALA A 130 -9.48 4.05 -9.92
N LEU A 131 -9.22 5.36 -10.08
CA LEU A 131 -10.23 6.40 -10.06
C LEU A 131 -11.14 6.37 -11.30
N ALA A 132 -10.64 5.92 -12.43
CA ALA A 132 -11.40 5.83 -13.68
C ALA A 132 -12.28 4.58 -13.75
N ALA A 133 -12.12 3.65 -12.84
CA ALA A 133 -12.86 2.38 -12.85
C ALA A 133 -14.30 2.53 -12.33
#